data_72328e88bf18112aaecdecf3a3bfa747
#
_entry.id   72328e88bf18112aaecdecf3a3bfa747
#
_cell.length_a   1.000
_cell.length_b   1.000
_cell.length_c   1.000
_cell.angle_alpha   90.00
_cell.angle_beta   90.00
_cell.angle_gamma   90.00
#
_symmetry.space_group_name_H-M   'P 1'
#
loop_
_entity.id
_entity.type
_entity.pdbx_description
1 polymer ?
#
loop_
_entity_poly.entity_id
_entity_poly.type
_entity_poly.pdbx_seq_one_letter_code
_entity_poly.pdbx_strand_id
1 'polypeptide(L)'
;MAEAELYPFVLQWIEAEFPLVRASPRSESRRRAKVTATLDWIEGGEWLRPDLALVHVHRRRFEPTPCLDLYTFEVKPKGTRGLPGLHQTLAQGRIGDFVLYVLADEVSVAPEVIEQATRYGVGIVTAANA
;
A
#
# COMPACT_ATOMS: atom_id res chain seq x y z
N MET A 1 -9.96 17.29 -4.32
CA MET A 1 -10.46 16.27 -3.37
C MET A 1 -9.43 16.11 -2.26
N ALA A 2 -9.88 16.13 -1.02
CA ALA A 2 -9.00 15.93 0.12
C ALA A 2 -8.53 14.48 0.20
N GLU A 3 -7.37 14.27 0.78
CA GLU A 3 -6.77 12.93 0.90
C GLU A 3 -7.72 11.90 1.53
N ALA A 4 -8.37 12.29 2.65
CA ALA A 4 -9.27 11.37 3.34
C ALA A 4 -10.50 10.97 2.51
N GLU A 5 -10.90 11.78 1.56
CA GLU A 5 -12.03 11.45 0.67
C GLU A 5 -11.70 10.35 -0.32
N LEU A 6 -10.41 10.11 -0.56
CA LEU A 6 -9.95 9.06 -1.46
C LEU A 6 -9.93 7.68 -0.80
N TYR A 7 -9.85 7.62 0.53
CA TYR A 7 -9.68 6.36 1.24
C TYR A 7 -10.78 5.32 0.96
N PRO A 8 -12.08 5.67 0.92
CA PRO A 8 -13.09 4.67 0.63
C PRO A 8 -12.94 4.02 -0.74
N PHE A 9 -12.53 4.79 -1.74
CA PHE A 9 -12.33 4.28 -3.11
C PHE A 9 -11.10 3.38 -3.18
N VAL A 10 -10.02 3.79 -2.54
CA VAL A 10 -8.78 3.00 -2.50
C VAL A 10 -9.02 1.71 -1.71
N LEU A 11 -9.73 1.80 -0.59
CA LEU A 11 -10.06 0.62 0.23
C LEU A 11 -10.85 -0.41 -0.58
N GLN A 12 -11.87 0.02 -1.31
CA GLN A 12 -12.67 -0.87 -2.14
C GLN A 12 -11.81 -1.55 -3.20
N TRP A 13 -10.95 -0.81 -3.85
CA TRP A 13 -10.06 -1.36 -4.86
C TRP A 13 -9.08 -2.37 -4.27
N ILE A 14 -8.50 -2.06 -3.11
CA ILE A 14 -7.57 -2.96 -2.43
C ILE A 14 -8.26 -4.29 -2.08
N GLU A 15 -9.47 -4.23 -1.54
CA GLU A 15 -10.20 -5.44 -1.16
C GLU A 15 -10.61 -6.30 -2.35
N ALA A 16 -10.96 -5.67 -3.47
CA ALA A 16 -11.54 -6.37 -4.61
C ALA A 16 -10.53 -6.72 -5.70
N GLU A 17 -9.58 -5.84 -6.00
CA GLU A 17 -8.81 -5.91 -7.24
C GLU A 17 -7.29 -5.84 -7.08
N PHE A 18 -6.78 -5.37 -5.96
CA PHE A 18 -5.33 -5.22 -5.80
C PHE A 18 -4.62 -6.56 -6.02
N PRO A 19 -3.62 -6.62 -6.93
CA PRO A 19 -2.91 -7.85 -7.21
C PRO A 19 -1.94 -8.22 -6.08
N LEU A 20 -2.21 -9.33 -5.40
CA LEU A 20 -1.38 -9.82 -4.31
C LEU A 20 -0.08 -10.42 -4.86
N VAL A 21 1.05 -10.04 -4.27
CA VAL A 21 2.38 -10.45 -4.74
C VAL A 21 2.55 -11.97 -4.69
N ARG A 22 2.03 -12.60 -3.63
CA ARG A 22 2.20 -14.05 -3.43
C ARG A 22 0.94 -14.87 -3.66
N ALA A 23 -0.04 -14.31 -4.37
CA ALA A 23 -1.25 -15.04 -4.69
C ALA A 23 -0.94 -16.18 -5.68
N SER A 24 -1.53 -17.34 -5.43
CA SER A 24 -1.40 -18.51 -6.29
C SER A 24 -2.73 -19.24 -6.37
N PRO A 25 -3.13 -19.78 -7.55
CA PRO A 25 -4.35 -20.58 -7.67
C PRO A 25 -4.34 -21.84 -6.80
N ARG A 26 -3.16 -22.31 -6.40
CA ARG A 26 -3.00 -23.51 -5.57
C ARG A 26 -2.89 -23.21 -4.07
N SER A 27 -3.05 -21.96 -3.67
CA SER A 27 -2.99 -21.59 -2.26
C SER A 27 -4.35 -21.15 -1.76
N GLU A 28 -4.61 -21.44 -0.48
CA GLU A 28 -5.70 -20.81 0.23
C GLU A 28 -5.27 -19.40 0.57
N SER A 29 -6.13 -18.42 0.29
CA SER A 29 -5.78 -17.04 0.60
C SER A 29 -6.99 -16.24 1.04
N ARG A 30 -6.76 -15.33 1.97
CA ARG A 30 -7.75 -14.36 2.44
C ARG A 30 -7.09 -13.01 2.54
N ARG A 31 -7.84 -11.99 2.18
CA ARG A 31 -7.37 -10.61 2.33
C ARG A 31 -8.36 -9.79 3.15
N ARG A 32 -7.83 -8.87 3.92
CA ARG A 32 -8.63 -7.88 4.63
C ARG A 32 -7.88 -6.55 4.66
N ALA A 33 -8.57 -5.49 4.30
CA ALA A 33 -8.01 -4.15 4.30
C ALA A 33 -8.76 -3.23 5.25
N LYS A 34 -8.07 -2.18 5.71
CA LYS A 34 -8.64 -1.21 6.64
C LYS A 34 -7.97 0.15 6.45
N VAL A 35 -8.75 1.22 6.63
CA VAL A 35 -8.20 2.56 6.77
C VAL A 35 -7.53 2.66 8.14
N THR A 36 -6.26 3.00 8.16
CA THR A 36 -5.45 3.06 9.37
C THR A 36 -4.98 4.46 9.73
N ALA A 37 -5.30 5.44 8.89
CA ALA A 37 -4.86 6.83 9.04
C ALA A 37 -5.28 7.46 10.37
N THR A 38 -6.36 6.99 10.99
CA THR A 38 -6.90 7.54 12.23
C THR A 38 -6.61 6.71 13.47
N LEU A 39 -5.78 5.67 13.36
CA LEU A 39 -5.41 4.86 14.51
C LEU A 39 -4.47 5.63 15.44
N ASP A 40 -4.74 5.52 16.75
CA ASP A 40 -4.05 6.32 17.76
C ASP A 40 -2.69 5.78 18.17
N TRP A 41 -2.48 4.48 18.05
CA TRP A 41 -1.20 3.95 18.53
C TRP A 41 -0.15 4.14 17.49
N ILE A 42 0.99 4.65 17.79
CA ILE A 42 2.09 4.42 16.89
C ILE A 42 3.40 4.82 17.50
N GLU A 43 4.28 3.85 17.66
CA GLU A 43 5.68 4.11 17.89
C GLU A 43 6.28 4.66 16.61
N GLY A 44 6.96 5.79 16.69
CA GLY A 44 7.62 6.41 15.56
C GLY A 44 6.84 7.52 14.87
N GLY A 45 5.64 7.84 15.36
CA GLY A 45 4.86 8.99 14.91
C GLY A 45 4.12 8.77 13.59
N GLU A 46 3.65 9.87 13.01
CA GLU A 46 2.79 9.85 11.82
C GLU A 46 3.42 9.22 10.58
N TRP A 47 4.74 9.28 10.46
CA TRP A 47 5.43 8.71 9.30
C TRP A 47 5.34 7.20 9.22
N LEU A 48 5.16 6.53 10.36
CA LEU A 48 5.01 5.07 10.41
C LEU A 48 3.56 4.61 10.36
N ARG A 49 2.60 5.53 10.43
CA ARG A 49 1.18 5.21 10.35
C ARG A 49 0.74 5.25 8.88
N PRO A 50 0.48 4.11 8.25
CA PRO A 50 -0.02 4.10 6.87
C PRO A 50 -1.44 4.63 6.79
N ASP A 51 -1.83 5.13 5.62
CA ASP A 51 -3.21 5.55 5.39
C ASP A 51 -4.15 4.34 5.33
N LEU A 52 -3.71 3.28 4.66
CA LEU A 52 -4.44 2.02 4.62
C LEU A 52 -3.45 0.86 4.80
N ALA A 53 -3.98 -0.25 5.27
CA ALA A 53 -3.22 -1.49 5.39
C ALA A 53 -4.05 -2.66 4.84
N LEU A 54 -3.37 -3.63 4.25
CA LEU A 54 -3.95 -4.87 3.77
C LEU A 54 -3.18 -6.03 4.37
N VAL A 55 -3.90 -6.94 4.98
CA VAL A 55 -3.34 -8.20 5.46
C VAL A 55 -3.74 -9.31 4.49
N HIS A 56 -2.76 -10.02 3.99
CA HIS A 56 -2.94 -11.20 3.16
C HIS A 56 -2.43 -12.42 3.90
N VAL A 57 -3.34 -13.31 4.27
CA VAL A 57 -3.01 -14.60 4.88
C VAL A 57 -3.12 -15.65 3.79
N HIS A 58 -2.04 -16.41 3.59
CA HIS A 58 -2.03 -17.43 2.56
C HIS A 58 -1.26 -18.67 3.02
N ARG A 59 -1.67 -19.82 2.50
CA ARG A 59 -1.04 -21.10 2.80
C ARG A 59 -0.98 -21.93 1.52
N ARG A 60 0.18 -22.39 1.17
CA ARG A 60 0.34 -23.34 0.07
C ARG A 60 -0.16 -24.72 0.47
N ARG A 61 -0.62 -25.48 -0.52
CA ARG A 61 -1.32 -26.74 -0.32
C ARG A 61 -0.65 -27.72 0.65
N PHE A 62 0.66 -27.79 0.68
CA PHE A 62 1.38 -28.75 1.51
C PHE A 62 2.18 -28.09 2.64
N GLU A 63 2.00 -26.81 2.87
CA GLU A 63 2.65 -26.10 3.97
C GLU A 63 1.79 -26.13 5.22
N PRO A 64 2.34 -26.56 6.36
CA PRO A 64 1.55 -26.64 7.59
C PRO A 64 1.25 -25.29 8.23
N THR A 65 2.07 -24.26 7.94
CA THR A 65 1.96 -22.96 8.58
C THR A 65 1.54 -21.90 7.58
N PRO A 66 0.48 -21.12 7.86
CA PRO A 66 0.12 -20.01 7.00
C PRO A 66 1.15 -18.89 7.07
N CYS A 67 1.30 -18.17 5.95
CA CYS A 67 2.10 -16.95 5.87
C CYS A 67 1.20 -15.73 5.96
N LEU A 68 1.72 -14.66 6.55
CA LEU A 68 1.02 -13.39 6.62
C LEU A 68 1.88 -12.33 5.96
N ASP A 69 1.33 -11.64 4.97
CA ASP A 69 1.96 -10.49 4.34
C ASP A 69 1.19 -9.23 4.70
N LEU A 70 1.91 -8.20 5.13
CA LEU A 70 1.35 -6.89 5.42
C LEU A 70 1.73 -5.93 4.31
N TYR A 71 0.72 -5.33 3.69
CA TYR A 71 0.88 -4.27 2.70
C TYR A 71 0.46 -2.95 3.34
N THR A 72 1.26 -1.92 3.14
CA THR A 72 0.90 -0.58 3.60
C THR A 72 0.80 0.36 2.42
N PHE A 73 -0.14 1.30 2.51
CA PHE A 73 -0.48 2.22 1.43
C PHE A 73 -0.44 3.64 1.94
N GLU A 74 0.29 4.48 1.23
CA GLU A 74 0.28 5.92 1.44
C GLU A 74 -0.43 6.56 0.25
N VAL A 75 -1.51 7.29 0.50
CA VAL A 75 -2.35 7.87 -0.53
C VAL A 75 -2.09 9.37 -0.61
N LYS A 76 -1.87 9.87 -1.81
CA LYS A 76 -1.70 11.31 -2.04
C LYS A 76 -2.65 11.79 -3.13
N PRO A 77 -3.39 12.89 -2.87
CA PRO A 77 -4.22 13.50 -3.89
C PRO A 77 -3.37 14.30 -4.87
N LYS A 78 -4.00 14.71 -5.96
CA LYS A 78 -3.37 15.56 -6.97
C LYS A 78 -2.78 16.82 -6.35
N GLY A 79 -1.57 17.16 -6.74
CA GLY A 79 -0.88 18.35 -6.27
C GLY A 79 -0.04 18.18 -5.02
N THR A 80 -0.18 17.06 -4.29
CA THR A 80 0.59 16.80 -3.06
C THR A 80 1.57 15.65 -3.20
N ARG A 81 1.70 15.11 -4.39
CA ARG A 81 2.59 14.00 -4.71
C ARG A 81 4.04 14.46 -4.87
N GLY A 82 4.96 13.59 -4.71
CA GLY A 82 6.39 13.87 -4.93
C GLY A 82 7.27 13.10 -3.97
N LEU A 83 8.53 13.52 -3.87
CA LEU A 83 9.52 12.84 -3.03
C LEU A 83 9.16 12.80 -1.55
N PRO A 84 8.62 13.86 -0.91
CA PRO A 84 8.24 13.77 0.49
C PRO A 84 7.25 12.65 0.78
N GLY A 85 6.23 12.46 -0.07
CA GLY A 85 5.27 11.37 0.07
C GLY A 85 5.91 10.01 -0.14
N LEU A 86 6.85 9.90 -1.07
CA LEU A 86 7.60 8.68 -1.29
C LEU A 86 8.46 8.33 -0.06
N HIS A 87 9.13 9.31 0.53
CA HIS A 87 9.93 9.08 1.73
C HIS A 87 9.07 8.64 2.91
N GLN A 88 7.88 9.19 3.04
CA GLN A 88 6.91 8.76 4.05
C GLN A 88 6.50 7.30 3.82
N THR A 89 6.23 6.93 2.56
CA THR A 89 5.91 5.55 2.18
C THR A 89 7.07 4.61 2.52
N LEU A 90 8.28 5.01 2.19
CA LEU A 90 9.47 4.21 2.44
C LEU A 90 9.68 3.95 3.93
N ALA A 91 9.39 4.93 4.79
CA ALA A 91 9.50 4.77 6.25
C ALA A 91 8.58 3.66 6.77
N GLN A 92 7.45 3.42 6.12
CA GLN A 92 6.52 2.34 6.49
C GLN A 92 7.08 0.95 6.24
N GLY A 93 8.19 0.82 5.52
CA GLY A 93 8.89 -0.44 5.32
C GLY A 93 9.38 -1.09 6.62
N ARG A 94 9.38 -0.36 7.73
CA ARG A 94 9.68 -0.92 9.05
C ARG A 94 8.58 -1.85 9.57
N ILE A 95 7.36 -1.67 9.09
CA ILE A 95 6.20 -2.45 9.55
C ILE A 95 5.57 -3.28 8.45
N GLY A 96 5.62 -2.84 7.20
CA GLY A 96 5.01 -3.53 6.07
C GLY A 96 6.02 -4.40 5.31
N ASP A 97 5.56 -5.55 4.85
CA ASP A 97 6.35 -6.39 3.95
C ASP A 97 6.42 -5.78 2.55
N PHE A 98 5.34 -5.14 2.14
CA PHE A 98 5.24 -4.42 0.87
C PHE A 98 4.69 -3.02 1.14
N VAL A 99 5.33 -2.01 0.57
CA VAL A 99 4.92 -0.62 0.74
C VAL A 99 4.55 -0.03 -0.62
N LEU A 100 3.41 0.68 -0.66
CA LEU A 100 2.87 1.22 -1.90
C LEU A 100 2.53 2.69 -1.76
N TYR A 101 2.92 3.43 -2.78
CA TYR A 101 2.64 4.86 -2.92
C TYR A 101 1.51 5.02 -3.94
N VAL A 102 0.35 5.45 -3.49
CA VAL A 102 -0.86 5.55 -4.31
C VAL A 102 -1.09 7.00 -4.71
N LEU A 103 -0.97 7.28 -6.01
CA LEU A 103 -1.21 8.57 -6.62
C LEU A 103 -2.58 8.52 -7.29
N ALA A 104 -3.63 8.69 -6.48
CA ALA A 104 -4.98 8.25 -6.80
C ALA A 104 -5.62 8.89 -8.04
N ASP A 105 -5.26 10.11 -8.38
CA ASP A 105 -5.83 10.81 -9.54
C ASP A 105 -4.78 11.24 -10.56
N GLU A 106 -3.66 10.53 -10.62
CA GLU A 106 -2.61 10.80 -11.59
C GLU A 106 -2.44 9.64 -12.56
N VAL A 107 -2.10 9.97 -13.80
CA VAL A 107 -1.78 8.99 -14.84
C VAL A 107 -0.29 8.97 -15.17
N SER A 108 0.46 9.95 -14.69
CA SER A 108 1.89 10.03 -14.91
C SER A 108 2.61 10.39 -13.61
N VAL A 109 3.84 9.94 -13.49
CA VAL A 109 4.65 10.13 -12.30
C VAL A 109 5.98 10.76 -12.71
N ALA A 110 6.47 11.72 -11.91
CA ALA A 110 7.75 12.35 -12.17
C ALA A 110 8.89 11.30 -12.22
N PRO A 111 9.83 11.42 -13.17
CA PRO A 111 10.91 10.44 -13.32
C PRO A 111 11.74 10.20 -12.06
N GLU A 112 12.01 11.24 -11.27
CA GLU A 112 12.77 11.11 -10.03
C GLU A 112 12.03 10.30 -8.97
N VAL A 113 10.71 10.36 -8.95
CA VAL A 113 9.89 9.54 -8.04
C VAL A 113 9.97 8.07 -8.44
N ILE A 114 9.86 7.78 -9.73
CA ILE A 114 9.97 6.42 -10.26
C ILE A 114 11.34 5.84 -9.95
N GLU A 115 12.40 6.61 -10.17
CA GLU A 115 13.76 6.18 -9.91
C GLU A 115 13.98 5.81 -8.44
N GLN A 116 13.56 6.68 -7.52
CA GLN A 116 13.69 6.44 -6.09
C GLN A 116 12.84 5.25 -5.63
N ALA A 117 11.60 5.16 -6.10
CA ALA A 117 10.73 4.05 -5.77
C ALA A 117 11.32 2.71 -6.23
N THR A 118 11.84 2.66 -7.46
CA THR A 118 12.47 1.46 -8.00
C THR A 118 13.69 1.08 -7.17
N ARG A 119 14.51 2.05 -6.81
CA ARG A 119 15.73 1.82 -6.02
C ARG A 119 15.43 1.20 -4.66
N TYR A 120 14.37 1.63 -4.01
CA TYR A 120 14.04 1.23 -2.64
C TYR A 120 12.89 0.23 -2.52
N GLY A 121 12.40 -0.29 -3.64
CA GLY A 121 11.39 -1.32 -3.62
C GLY A 121 10.00 -0.86 -3.22
N VAL A 122 9.66 0.40 -3.47
CA VAL A 122 8.31 0.93 -3.23
C VAL A 122 7.48 0.75 -4.49
N GLY A 123 6.29 0.16 -4.36
CA GLY A 123 5.34 0.05 -5.46
C GLY A 123 4.62 1.37 -5.69
N ILE A 124 4.38 1.72 -6.95
CA ILE A 124 3.61 2.91 -7.32
C ILE A 124 2.32 2.49 -7.98
N VAL A 125 1.21 3.07 -7.52
CA VAL A 125 -0.13 2.88 -8.10
C VAL A 125 -0.63 4.23 -8.57
N THR A 126 -1.10 4.28 -9.80
CA THR A 126 -1.70 5.50 -10.38
C THR A 126 -3.14 5.24 -10.79
N ALA A 127 -3.85 6.30 -11.17
CA ALA A 127 -5.22 6.17 -11.66
C ALA A 127 -5.31 5.25 -12.90
N ALA A 128 -4.25 5.16 -13.69
CA ALA A 128 -4.22 4.29 -14.87
C ALA A 128 -4.11 2.80 -14.52
N ASN A 129 -3.63 2.47 -13.31
CA ASN A 129 -3.48 1.09 -12.83
C ASN A 129 -4.64 0.65 -11.93
N ALA A 130 -5.45 1.58 -11.50
CA ALA A 130 -6.52 1.33 -10.54
C ALA A 130 -7.84 0.85 -11.19
#